data_1c614fa2648125f83fdf0c580d7a4d66
#
_entry.id   1c614fa2648125f83fdf0c580d7a4d66
#
_cell.length_a   1.000
_cell.length_b   1.000
_cell.length_c   1.000
_cell.angle_alpha   90.00
_cell.angle_beta   90.00
_cell.angle_gamma   90.00
#
_symmetry.space_group_name_H-M   'P 1'
#
loop_
_entity.id
_entity.type
_entity.pdbx_description
1 polymer ?
#
loop_
_entity_poly.entity_id
_entity_poly.type
_entity_poly.pdbx_seq_one_letter_code
_entity_poly.pdbx_strand_id
1 'polypeptide(L)'
;MKITIFGTGYVGLVTGACLADVGHHVLCMDVDHGKIDKLKNGQIPIYEPGLDNIVKHTVEAGRLSFTTDAEEAVKHGTLQFIAVGTPPDEDGSADLQYVLAVAKSIGQYMEDYKVVVDKSTVPVGTGDKVKAAVRAQLDSRGLELDFDVVSNPEFLKEGAAINDFMKPDRIVVGTDSEQAAEVLKEVYYPFNRNHDRMIFMDIRSAELTKYAANSMLATKISFMNEISNLAERLGADIEAVRRGIGSDPRIGYHFIYPGCGYGGSCFPKDVQALAQTARDCDYEAKLLNAVEAVNYAQKHVLFDKISHFFQGNLNGKVVALWGLAFKPNTDDMREASSRTLMEDLWKAGATVQAFDPEAMEETQRIYGDHQGLTLCGTKEQALKGADVLAICTEWKEFRSPDFEVIASALKQPAVFDGRNLYEPEMLARYGLTYYAIGRGRNQFHSAG
;
A
#
# COMPACT_ATOMS: atom_id res chain seq x y z
N MET A 1 23.42 -12.63 -13.61
CA MET A 1 23.90 -11.23 -13.54
C MET A 1 24.10 -10.85 -12.08
N LYS A 2 25.01 -9.91 -11.78
CA LYS A 2 25.17 -9.32 -10.43
C LYS A 2 24.35 -8.06 -10.32
N ILE A 3 23.52 -7.99 -9.29
CA ILE A 3 22.55 -6.91 -9.06
C ILE A 3 22.69 -6.40 -7.63
N THR A 4 22.67 -5.08 -7.47
CA THR A 4 22.60 -4.43 -6.16
C THR A 4 21.25 -3.77 -5.99
N ILE A 5 20.68 -3.87 -4.79
CA ILE A 5 19.43 -3.23 -4.41
C ILE A 5 19.66 -2.39 -3.16
N PHE A 6 19.42 -1.09 -3.27
CA PHE A 6 19.45 -0.16 -2.15
C PHE A 6 18.05 -0.01 -1.55
N GLY A 7 17.92 -0.37 -0.28
CA GLY A 7 16.68 -0.44 0.47
C GLY A 7 16.20 -1.87 0.67
N THR A 8 15.90 -2.22 1.92
CA THR A 8 15.35 -3.53 2.31
C THR A 8 13.94 -3.39 2.88
N GLY A 9 13.22 -2.36 2.45
CA GLY A 9 11.79 -2.24 2.66
C GLY A 9 11.04 -3.22 1.74
N TYR A 10 9.72 -3.06 1.70
CA TYR A 10 8.83 -3.92 0.95
C TYR A 10 9.26 -4.10 -0.52
N VAL A 11 9.44 -3.01 -1.27
CA VAL A 11 9.80 -3.07 -2.70
C VAL A 11 11.18 -3.68 -2.91
N GLY A 12 12.18 -3.23 -2.14
CA GLY A 12 13.56 -3.67 -2.32
C GLY A 12 13.77 -5.14 -1.97
N LEU A 13 13.21 -5.60 -0.85
CA LEU A 13 13.38 -6.98 -0.41
C LEU A 13 12.63 -7.97 -1.32
N VAL A 14 11.40 -7.65 -1.73
CA VAL A 14 10.64 -8.49 -2.69
C VAL A 14 11.36 -8.55 -4.03
N THR A 15 11.80 -7.40 -4.55
CA THR A 15 12.57 -7.33 -5.81
C THR A 15 13.84 -8.18 -5.73
N GLY A 16 14.62 -8.02 -4.64
CA GLY A 16 15.87 -8.76 -4.45
C GLY A 16 15.66 -10.25 -4.34
N ALA A 17 14.69 -10.68 -3.54
CA ALA A 17 14.37 -12.08 -3.36
C ALA A 17 13.89 -12.75 -4.66
N CYS A 18 12.98 -12.11 -5.40
CA CYS A 18 12.46 -12.64 -6.66
C CYS A 18 13.52 -12.69 -7.78
N LEU A 19 14.38 -11.68 -7.87
CA LEU A 19 15.51 -11.70 -8.81
C LEU A 19 16.54 -12.78 -8.46
N ALA A 20 16.82 -13.00 -7.18
CA ALA A 20 17.69 -14.07 -6.73
C ALA A 20 17.07 -15.47 -6.97
N ASP A 21 15.75 -15.59 -6.84
CA ASP A 21 15.03 -16.85 -7.08
C ASP A 21 15.16 -17.33 -8.53
N VAL A 22 15.14 -16.41 -9.48
CA VAL A 22 15.34 -16.74 -10.92
C VAL A 22 16.80 -16.87 -11.33
N GLY A 23 17.76 -16.79 -10.40
CA GLY A 23 19.16 -17.13 -10.64
C GLY A 23 20.14 -15.98 -10.70
N HIS A 24 19.72 -14.73 -10.46
CA HIS A 24 20.64 -13.60 -10.34
C HIS A 24 21.38 -13.63 -8.99
N HIS A 25 22.56 -13.02 -8.94
CA HIS A 25 23.31 -12.81 -7.69
C HIS A 25 23.02 -11.41 -7.17
N VAL A 26 22.27 -11.34 -6.09
CA VAL A 26 21.73 -10.09 -5.56
C VAL A 26 22.33 -9.76 -4.20
N LEU A 27 22.80 -8.52 -4.07
CA LEU A 27 23.22 -7.92 -2.79
C LEU A 27 22.24 -6.79 -2.44
N CYS A 28 21.52 -6.95 -1.33
CA CYS A 28 20.65 -5.91 -0.79
C CYS A 28 21.40 -5.10 0.28
N MET A 29 21.35 -3.79 0.15
CA MET A 29 22.00 -2.84 1.06
C MET A 29 20.93 -1.99 1.76
N ASP A 30 21.05 -1.83 3.07
CA ASP A 30 20.27 -0.87 3.84
C ASP A 30 21.17 -0.19 4.88
N VAL A 31 20.89 1.06 5.19
CA VAL A 31 21.60 1.81 6.24
C VAL A 31 21.18 1.39 7.65
N ASP A 32 20.04 0.73 7.78
CA ASP A 32 19.51 0.23 9.04
C ASP A 32 20.18 -1.09 9.43
N HIS A 33 21.16 -0.98 10.35
CA HIS A 33 21.87 -2.14 10.88
C HIS A 33 20.94 -3.18 11.50
N GLY A 34 19.88 -2.75 12.19
CA GLY A 34 18.93 -3.65 12.83
C GLY A 34 18.16 -4.51 11.82
N LYS A 35 17.75 -3.92 10.70
CA LYS A 35 17.12 -4.66 9.60
C LYS A 35 18.07 -5.66 8.95
N ILE A 36 19.30 -5.24 8.66
CA ILE A 36 20.31 -6.10 8.04
C ILE A 36 20.69 -7.25 8.96
N ASP A 37 20.84 -7.01 10.28
CA ASP A 37 21.11 -8.06 11.25
C ASP A 37 19.98 -9.08 11.33
N LYS A 38 18.73 -8.63 11.34
CA LYS A 38 17.56 -9.53 11.28
C LYS A 38 17.60 -10.39 10.01
N LEU A 39 17.82 -9.78 8.85
CA LEU A 39 17.87 -10.49 7.56
C LEU A 39 19.02 -11.51 7.51
N LYS A 40 20.21 -11.18 8.00
CA LYS A 40 21.35 -12.11 8.13
C LYS A 40 21.06 -13.28 9.07
N ASN A 41 20.17 -13.09 10.04
CA ASN A 41 19.72 -14.13 10.97
C ASN A 41 18.45 -14.86 10.50
N GLY A 42 18.01 -14.64 9.25
CA GLY A 42 16.84 -15.29 8.66
C GLY A 42 15.50 -14.75 9.13
N GLN A 43 15.49 -13.58 9.77
CA GLN A 43 14.26 -12.89 10.20
C GLN A 43 13.87 -11.82 9.18
N ILE A 44 12.65 -11.92 8.65
CA ILE A 44 12.15 -10.97 7.66
C ILE A 44 11.51 -9.78 8.39
N PRO A 45 11.96 -8.52 8.14
CA PRO A 45 11.48 -7.35 8.87
C PRO A 45 10.14 -6.79 8.35
N ILE A 46 9.51 -7.45 7.39
CA ILE A 46 8.22 -7.08 6.79
C ILE A 46 7.33 -8.30 6.68
N TYR A 47 6.01 -8.09 6.69
CA TYR A 47 5.06 -9.15 6.43
C TYR A 47 4.67 -9.17 4.94
N GLU A 48 5.01 -10.26 4.25
CA GLU A 48 4.57 -10.54 2.88
C GLU A 48 4.46 -12.06 2.72
N PRO A 49 3.26 -12.59 2.40
CA PRO A 49 3.05 -14.04 2.29
C PRO A 49 4.03 -14.72 1.34
N GLY A 50 4.77 -15.70 1.86
CA GLY A 50 5.71 -16.53 1.09
C GLY A 50 7.11 -15.93 0.89
N LEU A 51 7.36 -14.70 1.32
CA LEU A 51 8.66 -14.04 1.17
C LEU A 51 9.77 -14.71 2.00
N ASP A 52 9.44 -15.17 3.19
CA ASP A 52 10.33 -15.88 4.11
C ASP A 52 10.97 -17.11 3.45
N ASN A 53 10.17 -17.91 2.77
CA ASN A 53 10.64 -19.11 2.07
C ASN A 53 11.60 -18.78 0.92
N ILE A 54 11.29 -17.74 0.13
CA ILE A 54 12.15 -17.32 -1.00
C ILE A 54 13.47 -16.76 -0.49
N VAL A 55 13.43 -15.89 0.51
CA VAL A 55 14.65 -15.32 1.12
C VAL A 55 15.52 -16.42 1.68
N LYS A 56 14.96 -17.34 2.48
CA LYS A 56 15.70 -18.47 3.05
C LYS A 56 16.38 -19.31 1.96
N HIS A 57 15.61 -19.75 0.98
CA HIS A 57 16.11 -20.57 -0.12
C HIS A 57 17.21 -19.89 -0.92
N THR A 58 17.06 -18.60 -1.24
CA THR A 58 18.02 -17.85 -2.05
C THR A 58 19.29 -17.50 -1.29
N VAL A 59 19.20 -17.26 0.01
CA VAL A 59 20.37 -17.07 0.90
C VAL A 59 21.15 -18.38 1.02
N GLU A 60 20.48 -19.51 1.29
CA GLU A 60 21.11 -20.83 1.37
C GLU A 60 21.80 -21.23 0.05
N ALA A 61 21.24 -20.81 -1.08
CA ALA A 61 21.82 -21.03 -2.41
C ALA A 61 22.98 -20.04 -2.76
N GLY A 62 23.32 -19.11 -1.87
CA GLY A 62 24.36 -18.10 -2.07
C GLY A 62 24.04 -17.06 -3.16
N ARG A 63 22.76 -16.87 -3.50
CA ARG A 63 22.31 -15.90 -4.50
C ARG A 63 21.77 -14.61 -3.94
N LEU A 64 21.40 -14.58 -2.66
CA LEU A 64 20.94 -13.38 -1.96
C LEU A 64 21.82 -13.13 -0.74
N SER A 65 22.28 -11.91 -0.58
CA SER A 65 23.07 -11.47 0.57
C SER A 65 22.71 -10.05 0.99
N PHE A 66 23.16 -9.64 2.17
CA PHE A 66 22.80 -8.37 2.79
C PHE A 66 24.02 -7.65 3.34
N THR A 67 24.06 -6.33 3.21
CA THR A 67 25.14 -5.50 3.73
C THR A 67 24.63 -4.13 4.19
N THR A 68 25.41 -3.48 5.05
CA THR A 68 25.26 -2.06 5.38
C THR A 68 26.33 -1.20 4.73
N ASP A 69 27.28 -1.83 4.00
CA ASP A 69 28.41 -1.17 3.36
C ASP A 69 28.05 -0.73 1.93
N ALA A 70 27.97 0.59 1.75
CA ALA A 70 27.62 1.18 0.45
C ALA A 70 28.71 0.95 -0.62
N GLU A 71 29.99 0.93 -0.23
CA GLU A 71 31.09 0.67 -1.18
C GLU A 71 31.04 -0.78 -1.69
N GLU A 72 30.87 -1.76 -0.80
CA GLU A 72 30.66 -3.16 -1.16
C GLU A 72 29.46 -3.30 -2.10
N ALA A 73 28.36 -2.65 -1.77
CA ALA A 73 27.12 -2.71 -2.54
C ALA A 73 27.29 -2.16 -3.96
N VAL A 74 27.91 -0.99 -4.13
CA VAL A 74 28.14 -0.38 -5.45
C VAL A 74 29.10 -1.23 -6.29
N LYS A 75 30.15 -1.78 -5.71
CA LYS A 75 31.13 -2.62 -6.42
C LYS A 75 30.55 -3.98 -6.81
N HIS A 76 29.53 -4.49 -6.13
CA HIS A 76 28.95 -5.81 -6.38
C HIS A 76 28.25 -5.89 -7.73
N GLY A 77 27.31 -5.00 -8.03
CA GLY A 77 26.43 -5.11 -9.20
C GLY A 77 26.75 -4.12 -10.32
N THR A 78 26.57 -4.54 -11.56
CA THR A 78 26.49 -3.63 -12.72
C THR A 78 25.16 -2.88 -12.70
N LEU A 79 24.08 -3.57 -12.30
CA LEU A 79 22.74 -3.02 -12.16
C LEU A 79 22.51 -2.60 -10.71
N GLN A 80 22.15 -1.32 -10.53
CA GLN A 80 22.01 -0.67 -9.24
C GLN A 80 20.56 -0.19 -9.06
N PHE A 81 19.71 -0.97 -8.39
CA PHE A 81 18.33 -0.58 -8.11
C PHE A 81 18.24 0.34 -6.88
N ILE A 82 17.61 1.47 -7.05
CA ILE A 82 17.21 2.37 -5.97
C ILE A 82 15.78 2.02 -5.57
N ALA A 83 15.61 1.38 -4.41
CA ALA A 83 14.33 0.91 -3.88
C ALA A 83 14.11 1.39 -2.45
N VAL A 84 14.46 2.64 -2.18
CA VAL A 84 14.32 3.31 -0.88
C VAL A 84 12.96 4.00 -0.75
N GLY A 85 12.56 4.28 0.48
CA GLY A 85 11.32 5.01 0.76
C GLY A 85 11.35 6.44 0.24
N THR A 86 10.20 6.92 -0.22
CA THR A 86 9.95 8.31 -0.62
C THR A 86 8.76 8.83 0.21
N PRO A 87 8.95 9.10 1.52
CA PRO A 87 7.87 9.58 2.37
C PRO A 87 7.35 10.94 1.88
N PRO A 88 6.11 11.30 2.22
CA PRO A 88 5.61 12.63 1.92
C PRO A 88 6.35 13.68 2.77
N ASP A 89 6.67 14.81 2.16
CA ASP A 89 7.14 16.01 2.84
C ASP A 89 5.93 16.81 3.38
N GLU A 90 6.17 17.87 4.16
CA GLU A 90 5.12 18.69 4.77
C GLU A 90 4.15 19.33 3.75
N ASP A 91 4.63 19.63 2.54
CA ASP A 91 3.84 20.19 1.44
C ASP A 91 3.11 19.13 0.59
N GLY A 92 3.28 17.83 0.92
CA GLY A 92 2.72 16.69 0.19
C GLY A 92 3.59 16.20 -0.96
N SER A 93 4.74 16.85 -1.25
CA SER A 93 5.72 16.35 -2.22
C SER A 93 6.40 15.07 -1.70
N ALA A 94 7.06 14.33 -2.62
CA ALA A 94 7.87 13.19 -2.22
C ALA A 94 9.27 13.63 -1.77
N ASP A 95 9.67 13.23 -0.58
CA ASP A 95 11.04 13.45 -0.09
C ASP A 95 12.02 12.56 -0.84
N LEU A 96 12.92 13.17 -1.59
CA LEU A 96 13.93 12.51 -2.43
C LEU A 96 15.30 12.36 -1.74
N GLN A 97 15.46 12.78 -0.48
CA GLN A 97 16.78 12.76 0.18
C GLN A 97 17.44 11.38 0.14
N TYR A 98 16.66 10.31 0.35
CA TYR A 98 17.20 8.95 0.34
C TYR A 98 17.57 8.47 -1.06
N VAL A 99 16.77 8.79 -2.08
CA VAL A 99 17.08 8.49 -3.49
C VAL A 99 18.38 9.17 -3.91
N LEU A 100 18.53 10.46 -3.60
CA LEU A 100 19.72 11.24 -3.94
C LEU A 100 20.95 10.82 -3.13
N ALA A 101 20.78 10.36 -1.88
CA ALA A 101 21.87 9.81 -1.09
C ALA A 101 22.42 8.52 -1.72
N VAL A 102 21.55 7.63 -2.21
CA VAL A 102 21.98 6.43 -2.95
C VAL A 102 22.69 6.80 -4.24
N ALA A 103 22.14 7.73 -5.03
CA ALA A 103 22.78 8.22 -6.25
C ALA A 103 24.20 8.77 -6.00
N LYS A 104 24.37 9.54 -4.94
CA LYS A 104 25.69 10.04 -4.50
C LYS A 104 26.63 8.88 -4.12
N SER A 105 26.17 7.90 -3.37
CA SER A 105 26.98 6.71 -3.03
C SER A 105 27.42 5.95 -4.26
N ILE A 106 26.54 5.77 -5.26
CA ILE A 106 26.87 5.14 -6.52
C ILE A 106 28.01 5.90 -7.22
N GLY A 107 27.87 7.22 -7.40
CA GLY A 107 28.91 8.05 -8.02
C GLY A 107 30.21 8.09 -7.22
N GLN A 108 30.12 7.98 -5.88
CA GLN A 108 31.29 7.99 -5.00
C GLN A 108 32.13 6.71 -5.12
N TYR A 109 31.52 5.54 -5.33
CA TYR A 109 32.20 4.25 -5.23
C TYR A 109 32.28 3.47 -6.55
N MET A 110 31.54 3.88 -7.61
CA MET A 110 31.63 3.17 -8.88
C MET A 110 33.02 3.28 -9.51
N GLU A 111 33.48 2.18 -10.09
CA GLU A 111 34.78 2.06 -10.75
C GLU A 111 34.65 1.62 -12.22
N ASP A 112 33.46 1.21 -12.63
CA ASP A 112 33.11 0.75 -13.97
C ASP A 112 31.69 1.19 -14.35
N TYR A 113 31.24 0.87 -15.56
CA TYR A 113 29.91 1.18 -16.05
C TYR A 113 28.81 0.62 -15.14
N LYS A 114 27.84 1.46 -14.81
CA LYS A 114 26.65 1.11 -14.02
C LYS A 114 25.37 1.53 -14.73
N VAL A 115 24.32 0.71 -14.56
CA VAL A 115 22.95 1.07 -14.88
C VAL A 115 22.24 1.38 -13.55
N VAL A 116 21.90 2.63 -13.34
CA VAL A 116 21.21 3.12 -12.12
C VAL A 116 19.71 3.12 -12.38
N VAL A 117 18.96 2.34 -11.62
CA VAL A 117 17.55 2.09 -11.87
C VAL A 117 16.71 2.62 -10.71
N ASP A 118 15.94 3.66 -10.96
CA ASP A 118 14.91 4.14 -10.03
C ASP A 118 13.72 3.18 -10.02
N LYS A 119 13.65 2.36 -8.97
CA LYS A 119 12.52 1.47 -8.68
C LYS A 119 11.53 2.13 -7.73
N SER A 120 11.98 3.04 -6.90
CA SER A 120 11.15 3.85 -6.02
C SER A 120 10.14 4.68 -6.81
N THR A 121 8.97 4.92 -6.22
CA THR A 121 7.98 5.84 -6.79
C THR A 121 8.44 7.27 -6.58
N VAL A 122 8.78 7.96 -7.66
CA VAL A 122 9.42 9.28 -7.66
C VAL A 122 8.73 10.25 -8.61
N PRO A 123 8.71 11.57 -8.30
CA PRO A 123 8.16 12.59 -9.18
C PRO A 123 8.89 12.67 -10.52
N VAL A 124 8.19 13.15 -11.53
CA VAL A 124 8.75 13.41 -12.87
C VAL A 124 9.95 14.35 -12.77
N GLY A 125 11.05 13.97 -13.41
CA GLY A 125 12.34 14.71 -13.38
C GLY A 125 13.31 14.20 -12.30
N THR A 126 12.95 13.18 -11.54
CA THR A 126 13.88 12.58 -10.55
C THR A 126 15.06 11.90 -11.24
N GLY A 127 14.86 11.24 -12.38
CA GLY A 127 15.95 10.64 -13.17
C GLY A 127 17.03 11.66 -13.55
N ASP A 128 16.64 12.88 -13.89
CA ASP A 128 17.59 13.98 -14.16
C ASP A 128 18.40 14.35 -12.90
N LYS A 129 17.75 14.41 -11.74
CA LYS A 129 18.40 14.70 -10.45
C LYS A 129 19.36 13.57 -10.04
N VAL A 130 18.97 12.31 -10.25
CA VAL A 130 19.82 11.14 -10.00
C VAL A 130 21.05 11.19 -10.89
N LYS A 131 20.87 11.45 -12.19
CA LYS A 131 21.97 11.60 -13.16
C LYS A 131 22.93 12.71 -12.74
N ALA A 132 22.42 13.86 -12.35
CA ALA A 132 23.24 14.99 -11.87
C ALA A 132 24.00 14.63 -10.59
N ALA A 133 23.38 13.93 -9.64
CA ALA A 133 24.02 13.53 -8.39
C ALA A 133 25.17 12.55 -8.59
N VAL A 134 25.00 11.53 -9.47
CA VAL A 134 26.06 10.59 -9.82
C VAL A 134 27.21 11.32 -10.53
N ARG A 135 26.89 12.16 -11.54
CA ARG A 135 27.89 12.93 -12.30
C ARG A 135 28.73 13.84 -11.41
N ALA A 136 28.10 14.57 -10.49
CA ALA A 136 28.79 15.45 -9.57
C ALA A 136 29.83 14.72 -8.70
N GLN A 137 29.56 13.48 -8.29
CA GLN A 137 30.52 12.66 -7.54
C GLN A 137 31.66 12.19 -8.43
N LEU A 138 31.40 11.77 -9.66
CA LEU A 138 32.44 11.40 -10.62
C LEU A 138 33.35 12.58 -10.94
N ASP A 139 32.77 13.76 -11.18
CA ASP A 139 33.54 14.98 -11.46
C ASP A 139 34.44 15.36 -10.27
N SER A 140 33.92 15.25 -9.03
CA SER A 140 34.72 15.50 -7.82
C SER A 140 35.91 14.53 -7.65
N ARG A 141 35.79 13.33 -8.23
CA ARG A 141 36.86 12.30 -8.25
C ARG A 141 37.78 12.42 -9.49
N GLY A 142 37.46 13.32 -10.43
CA GLY A 142 38.18 13.48 -11.68
C GLY A 142 38.06 12.27 -12.61
N LEU A 143 36.91 11.58 -12.58
CA LEU A 143 36.64 10.35 -13.36
C LEU A 143 35.60 10.60 -14.45
N GLU A 144 35.93 10.09 -15.66
CA GLU A 144 35.00 10.09 -16.81
C GLU A 144 34.44 8.67 -17.02
N LEU A 145 33.67 8.20 -16.07
CA LEU A 145 32.99 6.89 -16.20
C LEU A 145 31.59 7.07 -16.80
N ASP A 146 31.23 6.13 -17.66
CA ASP A 146 29.89 6.05 -18.23
C ASP A 146 28.92 5.37 -17.27
N PHE A 147 27.68 5.85 -17.28
CA PHE A 147 26.55 5.25 -16.60
C PHE A 147 25.25 5.67 -17.28
N ASP A 148 24.23 4.87 -17.12
CA ASP A 148 22.88 5.17 -17.56
C ASP A 148 21.92 5.24 -16.36
N VAL A 149 20.89 6.06 -16.49
CA VAL A 149 19.77 6.15 -15.53
C VAL A 149 18.52 5.62 -16.19
N VAL A 150 17.78 4.80 -15.46
CA VAL A 150 16.53 4.15 -15.90
C VAL A 150 15.46 4.38 -14.86
N SER A 151 14.24 4.67 -15.29
CA SER A 151 13.04 4.61 -14.46
C SER A 151 12.36 3.26 -14.68
N ASN A 152 12.22 2.47 -13.62
CA ASN A 152 11.56 1.17 -13.66
C ASN A 152 10.58 1.06 -12.49
N PRO A 153 9.46 1.79 -12.54
CA PRO A 153 8.49 1.82 -11.46
C PRO A 153 7.92 0.44 -11.17
N GLU A 154 7.63 0.18 -9.91
CA GLU A 154 7.00 -1.07 -9.47
C GLU A 154 5.47 -0.93 -9.45
N PHE A 155 4.77 -2.05 -9.64
CA PHE A 155 3.31 -2.15 -9.56
C PHE A 155 2.89 -3.29 -8.63
N LEU A 156 3.69 -3.50 -7.58
CA LEU A 156 3.47 -4.57 -6.61
C LEU A 156 2.33 -4.19 -5.65
N LYS A 157 1.53 -5.18 -5.30
CA LYS A 157 0.49 -5.05 -4.26
C LYS A 157 0.98 -5.73 -2.98
N GLU A 158 1.09 -5.00 -1.89
CA GLU A 158 1.34 -5.60 -0.58
C GLU A 158 0.36 -6.74 -0.32
N GLY A 159 0.86 -7.87 0.19
CA GLY A 159 0.09 -9.10 0.36
C GLY A 159 -0.01 -10.00 -0.87
N ALA A 160 0.42 -9.53 -2.05
CA ALA A 160 0.46 -10.30 -3.30
C ALA A 160 1.70 -9.98 -4.15
N ALA A 161 2.70 -9.34 -3.58
CA ALA A 161 3.84 -8.78 -4.30
C ALA A 161 4.70 -9.81 -5.01
N ILE A 162 4.90 -10.97 -4.40
CA ILE A 162 5.66 -12.06 -5.03
C ILE A 162 4.99 -12.50 -6.31
N ASN A 163 3.68 -12.74 -6.29
CA ASN A 163 2.95 -13.13 -7.48
C ASN A 163 2.95 -12.04 -8.56
N ASP A 164 2.78 -10.78 -8.14
CA ASP A 164 2.84 -9.63 -9.07
C ASP A 164 4.22 -9.47 -9.69
N PHE A 165 5.30 -9.75 -8.95
CA PHE A 165 6.66 -9.69 -9.47
C PHE A 165 6.98 -10.87 -10.40
N MET A 166 6.60 -12.09 -10.01
CA MET A 166 6.88 -13.32 -10.79
C MET A 166 6.01 -13.44 -12.03
N LYS A 167 4.82 -12.84 -12.03
CA LYS A 167 3.85 -12.84 -13.14
C LYS A 167 3.30 -11.45 -13.39
N PRO A 168 4.15 -10.48 -13.78
CA PRO A 168 3.72 -9.10 -13.94
C PRO A 168 2.74 -8.95 -15.11
N ASP A 169 1.75 -8.06 -14.97
CA ASP A 169 0.89 -7.65 -16.08
C ASP A 169 1.67 -6.85 -17.11
N ARG A 170 2.60 -6.01 -16.65
CA ARG A 170 3.51 -5.19 -17.47
C ARG A 170 4.78 -4.86 -16.68
N ILE A 171 5.85 -4.58 -17.41
CA ILE A 171 7.14 -4.08 -16.91
C ILE A 171 7.43 -2.78 -17.66
N VAL A 172 7.33 -1.65 -16.96
CA VAL A 172 7.59 -0.33 -17.55
C VAL A 172 9.06 0.01 -17.38
N VAL A 173 9.72 0.39 -18.46
CA VAL A 173 11.14 0.79 -18.49
C VAL A 173 11.25 2.12 -19.23
N GLY A 174 11.62 3.16 -18.48
CA GLY A 174 11.94 4.49 -19.02
C GLY A 174 13.45 4.63 -19.19
N THR A 175 13.91 4.77 -20.42
CA THR A 175 15.34 4.97 -20.71
C THR A 175 15.55 5.59 -22.07
N ASP A 176 16.61 6.39 -22.19
CA ASP A 176 17.08 6.97 -23.46
C ASP A 176 18.31 6.19 -24.01
N SER A 177 18.75 5.13 -23.31
CA SER A 177 19.91 4.32 -23.63
C SER A 177 19.53 2.94 -24.17
N GLU A 178 19.95 2.62 -25.40
CA GLU A 178 19.77 1.28 -25.95
C GLU A 178 20.54 0.23 -25.13
N GLN A 179 21.73 0.57 -24.64
CA GLN A 179 22.55 -0.33 -23.82
C GLN A 179 21.82 -0.67 -22.51
N ALA A 180 21.28 0.32 -21.82
CA ALA A 180 20.49 0.10 -20.62
C ALA A 180 19.20 -0.70 -20.91
N ALA A 181 18.54 -0.45 -22.02
CA ALA A 181 17.36 -1.21 -22.43
C ALA A 181 17.68 -2.70 -22.60
N GLU A 182 18.80 -3.06 -23.24
CA GLU A 182 19.22 -4.45 -23.40
C GLU A 182 19.54 -5.12 -22.05
N VAL A 183 20.20 -4.40 -21.12
CA VAL A 183 20.46 -4.90 -19.77
C VAL A 183 19.14 -5.21 -19.04
N LEU A 184 18.14 -4.32 -19.11
CA LEU A 184 16.84 -4.55 -18.48
C LEU A 184 16.06 -5.71 -19.13
N LYS A 185 16.15 -5.88 -20.47
CA LYS A 185 15.58 -7.05 -21.17
C LYS A 185 16.18 -8.35 -20.65
N GLU A 186 17.48 -8.41 -20.45
CA GLU A 186 18.17 -9.60 -19.92
C GLU A 186 17.71 -9.91 -18.49
N VAL A 187 17.64 -8.89 -17.62
CA VAL A 187 17.21 -9.07 -16.22
C VAL A 187 15.78 -9.58 -16.13
N TYR A 188 14.87 -9.03 -16.93
CA TYR A 188 13.45 -9.39 -16.89
C TYR A 188 13.09 -10.54 -17.85
N TYR A 189 14.04 -11.10 -18.59
CA TYR A 189 13.80 -12.23 -19.49
C TYR A 189 13.05 -13.41 -18.84
N PRO A 190 13.38 -13.84 -17.60
CA PRO A 190 12.69 -14.95 -16.96
C PRO A 190 11.19 -14.72 -16.73
N PHE A 191 10.77 -13.47 -16.62
CA PHE A 191 9.38 -13.06 -16.35
C PHE A 191 8.56 -12.82 -17.63
N ASN A 192 9.24 -12.85 -18.79
CA ASN A 192 8.69 -12.47 -20.11
C ASN A 192 8.43 -13.66 -21.04
N ARG A 193 8.44 -14.90 -20.50
CA ARG A 193 8.49 -16.15 -21.29
C ARG A 193 7.27 -16.41 -22.19
N ASN A 194 6.07 -15.96 -21.81
CA ASN A 194 4.84 -16.29 -22.53
C ASN A 194 4.47 -15.24 -23.59
N HIS A 195 4.73 -13.99 -23.33
CA HIS A 195 4.53 -12.83 -24.22
C HIS A 195 5.34 -11.66 -23.70
N ASP A 196 5.65 -10.73 -24.58
CA ASP A 196 6.39 -9.54 -24.20
C ASP A 196 5.50 -8.60 -23.33
N ARG A 197 5.95 -8.36 -22.12
CA ARG A 197 5.30 -7.49 -21.13
C ARG A 197 6.06 -6.19 -20.90
N MET A 198 7.22 -6.05 -21.54
CA MET A 198 8.04 -4.85 -21.41
C MET A 198 7.49 -3.71 -22.26
N ILE A 199 7.32 -2.57 -21.61
CA ILE A 199 6.86 -1.33 -22.26
C ILE A 199 7.98 -0.32 -22.09
N PHE A 200 8.65 0.01 -23.20
CA PHE A 200 9.71 1.00 -23.22
C PHE A 200 9.18 2.38 -23.53
N MET A 201 9.67 3.37 -22.83
CA MET A 201 9.32 4.79 -23.01
C MET A 201 10.48 5.67 -22.51
N ASP A 202 10.37 6.98 -22.62
CA ASP A 202 11.29 7.90 -22.00
C ASP A 202 11.17 7.90 -20.46
N ILE A 203 12.19 8.40 -19.77
CA ILE A 203 12.27 8.35 -18.30
C ILE A 203 11.09 9.11 -17.66
N ARG A 204 10.78 10.33 -18.14
CA ARG A 204 9.72 11.16 -17.56
C ARG A 204 8.34 10.53 -17.72
N SER A 205 8.07 9.91 -18.88
CA SER A 205 6.83 9.18 -19.09
C SER A 205 6.70 7.98 -18.18
N ALA A 206 7.78 7.25 -17.91
CA ALA A 206 7.78 6.13 -16.97
C ALA A 206 7.52 6.58 -15.53
N GLU A 207 8.15 7.67 -15.09
CA GLU A 207 7.91 8.29 -13.78
C GLU A 207 6.44 8.70 -13.63
N LEU A 208 5.87 9.37 -14.63
CA LEU A 208 4.46 9.80 -14.61
C LEU A 208 3.50 8.61 -14.64
N THR A 209 3.83 7.54 -15.37
CA THR A 209 2.97 6.34 -15.50
C THR A 209 2.62 5.74 -14.15
N LYS A 210 3.56 5.66 -13.22
CA LYS A 210 3.31 5.13 -11.87
C LYS A 210 2.28 5.97 -11.11
N TYR A 211 2.47 7.28 -11.06
CA TYR A 211 1.55 8.19 -10.39
C TYR A 211 0.17 8.20 -11.05
N ALA A 212 0.11 8.23 -12.37
CA ALA A 212 -1.14 8.19 -13.12
C ALA A 212 -1.91 6.90 -12.86
N ALA A 213 -1.23 5.74 -12.85
CA ALA A 213 -1.86 4.45 -12.56
C ALA A 213 -2.45 4.41 -11.14
N ASN A 214 -1.68 4.79 -10.11
CA ASN A 214 -2.16 4.79 -8.74
C ASN A 214 -3.28 5.81 -8.52
N SER A 215 -3.19 6.98 -9.13
CA SER A 215 -4.24 8.00 -9.07
C SER A 215 -5.52 7.56 -9.76
N MET A 216 -5.43 6.84 -10.89
CA MET A 216 -6.61 6.27 -11.56
C MET A 216 -7.30 5.22 -10.68
N LEU A 217 -6.53 4.34 -10.03
CA LEU A 217 -7.09 3.35 -9.10
C LEU A 217 -7.75 4.02 -7.90
N ALA A 218 -7.13 5.02 -7.31
CA ALA A 218 -7.71 5.82 -6.23
C ALA A 218 -8.99 6.54 -6.67
N THR A 219 -9.01 7.07 -7.89
CA THR A 219 -10.19 7.71 -8.50
C THR A 219 -11.35 6.74 -8.59
N LYS A 220 -11.13 5.50 -9.05
CA LYS A 220 -12.18 4.47 -9.12
C LYS A 220 -12.78 4.19 -7.76
N ILE A 221 -11.96 4.09 -6.71
CA ILE A 221 -12.42 3.85 -5.35
C ILE A 221 -13.23 5.04 -4.83
N SER A 222 -12.70 6.27 -4.94
CA SER A 222 -13.41 7.47 -4.48
C SER A 222 -14.71 7.70 -5.25
N PHE A 223 -14.73 7.46 -6.56
CA PHE A 223 -15.95 7.51 -7.36
C PHE A 223 -17.01 6.55 -6.81
N MET A 224 -16.65 5.29 -6.56
CA MET A 224 -17.59 4.31 -6.02
C MET A 224 -18.07 4.66 -4.61
N ASN A 225 -17.22 5.24 -3.78
CA ASN A 225 -17.60 5.70 -2.46
C ASN A 225 -18.56 6.88 -2.51
N GLU A 226 -18.35 7.84 -3.40
CA GLU A 226 -19.29 8.94 -3.63
C GLU A 226 -20.65 8.44 -4.12
N ILE A 227 -20.66 7.54 -5.10
CA ILE A 227 -21.89 6.90 -5.60
C ILE A 227 -22.57 6.06 -4.50
N SER A 228 -21.81 5.43 -3.60
CA SER A 228 -22.36 4.69 -2.45
C SER A 228 -23.14 5.60 -1.49
N ASN A 229 -22.58 6.75 -1.17
CA ASN A 229 -23.26 7.73 -0.31
C ASN A 229 -24.52 8.32 -0.97
N LEU A 230 -24.49 8.46 -2.29
CA LEU A 230 -25.67 8.86 -3.07
C LEU A 230 -26.72 7.75 -3.12
N ALA A 231 -26.29 6.49 -3.33
CA ALA A 231 -27.18 5.32 -3.37
C ALA A 231 -27.99 5.19 -2.04
N GLU A 232 -27.36 5.38 -0.90
CA GLU A 232 -28.06 5.37 0.39
C GLU A 232 -29.18 6.41 0.45
N ARG A 233 -28.92 7.64 -0.02
CA ARG A 233 -29.92 8.72 -0.04
C ARG A 233 -31.07 8.48 -1.02
N LEU A 234 -30.79 7.75 -2.11
CA LEU A 234 -31.77 7.44 -3.15
C LEU A 234 -32.50 6.11 -2.90
N GLY A 235 -32.13 5.35 -1.87
CA GLY A 235 -32.70 4.02 -1.63
C GLY A 235 -32.22 2.95 -2.62
N ALA A 236 -31.10 3.16 -3.31
CA ALA A 236 -30.47 2.19 -4.19
C ALA A 236 -29.48 1.28 -3.43
N ASP A 237 -29.14 0.14 -4.03
CA ASP A 237 -28.10 -0.77 -3.52
C ASP A 237 -26.84 -0.64 -4.37
N ILE A 238 -25.75 -0.16 -3.76
CA ILE A 238 -24.48 0.03 -4.46
C ILE A 238 -23.91 -1.27 -5.04
N GLU A 239 -24.16 -2.42 -4.42
CA GLU A 239 -23.66 -3.70 -4.94
C GLU A 239 -24.37 -4.09 -6.24
N ALA A 240 -25.65 -3.77 -6.39
CA ALA A 240 -26.38 -3.93 -7.63
C ALA A 240 -25.85 -2.95 -8.71
N VAL A 241 -25.62 -1.69 -8.32
CA VAL A 241 -25.03 -0.67 -9.21
C VAL A 241 -23.63 -1.10 -9.66
N ARG A 242 -22.78 -1.57 -8.74
CA ARG A 242 -21.43 -2.06 -9.04
C ARG A 242 -21.44 -3.20 -10.05
N ARG A 243 -22.34 -4.18 -9.88
CA ARG A 243 -22.49 -5.28 -10.84
C ARG A 243 -22.95 -4.78 -12.20
N GLY A 244 -23.89 -3.83 -12.21
CA GLY A 244 -24.39 -3.24 -13.43
C GLY A 244 -23.31 -2.52 -14.24
N ILE A 245 -22.60 -1.57 -13.62
CA ILE A 245 -21.55 -0.82 -14.33
C ILE A 245 -20.31 -1.66 -14.63
N GLY A 246 -19.94 -2.59 -13.72
CA GLY A 246 -18.76 -3.46 -13.89
C GLY A 246 -18.89 -4.48 -15.03
N SER A 247 -20.12 -4.79 -15.47
CA SER A 247 -20.38 -5.65 -16.62
C SER A 247 -19.99 -5.02 -17.97
N ASP A 248 -19.82 -3.69 -18.00
CA ASP A 248 -19.26 -3.00 -19.17
C ASP A 248 -17.73 -3.21 -19.19
N PRO A 249 -17.15 -3.85 -20.24
CA PRO A 249 -15.72 -4.13 -20.32
C PRO A 249 -14.85 -2.87 -20.34
N ARG A 250 -15.40 -1.70 -20.67
CA ARG A 250 -14.71 -0.41 -20.62
C ARG A 250 -14.49 0.06 -19.18
N ILE A 251 -15.27 -0.43 -18.20
CA ILE A 251 -15.18 -0.12 -16.78
C ILE A 251 -14.50 -1.27 -16.04
N GLY A 252 -15.05 -2.49 -16.19
CA GLY A 252 -14.61 -3.70 -15.53
C GLY A 252 -14.90 -3.72 -14.02
N TYR A 253 -14.73 -4.88 -13.39
CA TYR A 253 -15.06 -5.10 -11.98
C TYR A 253 -13.95 -4.70 -11.00
N HIS A 254 -12.72 -4.46 -11.48
CA HIS A 254 -11.59 -4.18 -10.61
C HIS A 254 -11.60 -2.76 -10.07
N PHE A 255 -11.31 -2.61 -8.78
CA PHE A 255 -11.20 -1.33 -8.07
C PHE A 255 -12.49 -0.50 -8.01
N ILE A 256 -13.65 -1.11 -8.22
CA ILE A 256 -14.96 -0.48 -8.05
C ILE A 256 -15.72 -1.06 -6.85
N TYR A 257 -15.01 -1.37 -5.76
CA TYR A 257 -15.61 -1.85 -4.52
C TYR A 257 -15.84 -0.67 -3.57
N PRO A 258 -17.08 -0.47 -3.09
CA PRO A 258 -17.37 0.53 -2.08
C PRO A 258 -16.81 0.11 -0.71
N GLY A 259 -16.49 1.09 0.13
CA GLY A 259 -15.99 0.82 1.47
C GLY A 259 -15.80 2.07 2.31
N CYS A 260 -15.13 1.93 3.44
CA CYS A 260 -14.84 3.02 4.37
C CYS A 260 -13.58 3.83 4.03
N GLY A 261 -13.23 3.91 2.76
CA GLY A 261 -12.07 4.64 2.26
C GLY A 261 -10.83 3.76 2.06
N TYR A 262 -9.90 4.26 1.25
CA TYR A 262 -8.61 3.62 1.03
C TYR A 262 -7.53 4.19 1.95
N GLY A 263 -6.56 3.36 2.26
CA GLY A 263 -5.34 3.70 3.00
C GLY A 263 -4.11 3.09 2.35
N GLY A 264 -3.12 2.78 3.16
CA GLY A 264 -1.84 2.21 2.75
C GLY A 264 -0.80 3.27 2.40
N SER A 265 0.38 2.80 2.07
CA SER A 265 1.55 3.63 1.79
C SER A 265 1.57 4.29 0.41
N CYS A 266 0.72 3.84 -0.51
CA CYS A 266 0.81 4.22 -1.92
C CYS A 266 -0.24 5.25 -2.32
N PHE A 267 -1.54 4.88 -2.31
CA PHE A 267 -2.58 5.74 -2.88
C PHE A 267 -2.67 7.13 -2.26
N PRO A 268 -2.72 7.29 -0.91
CA PRO A 268 -2.79 8.63 -0.33
C PRO A 268 -1.57 9.48 -0.71
N LYS A 269 -0.38 8.93 -0.54
CA LYS A 269 0.88 9.61 -0.83
C LYS A 269 1.01 9.99 -2.31
N ASP A 270 0.69 9.07 -3.21
CA ASP A 270 0.92 9.27 -4.64
C ASP A 270 -0.08 10.25 -5.26
N VAL A 271 -1.34 10.25 -4.81
CA VAL A 271 -2.32 11.26 -5.21
C VAL A 271 -1.90 12.65 -4.76
N GLN A 272 -1.44 12.79 -3.51
CA GLN A 272 -0.94 14.05 -2.96
C GLN A 272 0.30 14.55 -3.70
N ALA A 273 1.28 13.65 -3.94
CA ALA A 273 2.50 14.00 -4.65
C ALA A 273 2.23 14.44 -6.10
N LEU A 274 1.30 13.77 -6.81
CA LEU A 274 0.92 14.18 -8.15
C LEU A 274 0.17 15.51 -8.17
N ALA A 275 -0.71 15.75 -7.20
CA ALA A 275 -1.38 17.04 -7.05
C ALA A 275 -0.40 18.16 -6.72
N GLN A 276 0.64 17.90 -5.90
CA GLN A 276 1.72 18.86 -5.63
C GLN A 276 2.56 19.13 -6.88
N THR A 277 2.96 18.08 -7.61
CA THR A 277 3.69 18.22 -8.88
C THR A 277 2.90 19.08 -9.89
N ALA A 278 1.58 18.94 -9.93
CA ALA A 278 0.74 19.78 -10.76
C ALA A 278 0.81 21.27 -10.34
N ARG A 279 0.73 21.55 -9.04
CA ARG A 279 0.89 22.92 -8.50
C ARG A 279 2.25 23.52 -8.85
N ASP A 280 3.32 22.73 -8.77
CA ASP A 280 4.69 23.16 -9.06
C ASP A 280 4.89 23.55 -10.55
N CYS A 281 4.01 23.10 -11.43
CA CYS A 281 3.98 23.49 -12.85
C CYS A 281 2.77 24.38 -13.21
N ASP A 282 2.21 25.10 -12.23
CA ASP A 282 1.09 26.01 -12.39
C ASP A 282 -0.18 25.37 -12.96
N TYR A 283 -0.41 24.08 -12.67
CA TYR A 283 -1.59 23.35 -13.09
C TYR A 283 -2.46 22.91 -11.91
N GLU A 284 -3.73 23.27 -11.91
CA GLU A 284 -4.69 22.84 -10.89
C GLU A 284 -5.25 21.44 -11.22
N ALA A 285 -4.84 20.42 -10.46
CA ALA A 285 -5.33 19.04 -10.63
C ALA A 285 -6.68 18.85 -9.92
N LYS A 286 -7.75 19.42 -10.44
CA LYS A 286 -9.10 19.44 -9.82
C LYS A 286 -9.61 18.06 -9.47
N LEU A 287 -9.46 17.08 -10.37
CA LEU A 287 -9.93 15.71 -10.14
C LEU A 287 -9.18 15.05 -9.00
N LEU A 288 -7.86 15.20 -8.93
CA LEU A 288 -7.05 14.60 -7.86
C LEU A 288 -7.38 15.20 -6.50
N ASN A 289 -7.58 16.52 -6.44
CA ASN A 289 -8.01 17.19 -5.22
C ASN A 289 -9.39 16.69 -4.76
N ALA A 290 -10.32 16.46 -5.70
CA ALA A 290 -11.64 15.91 -5.39
C ALA A 290 -11.55 14.46 -4.89
N VAL A 291 -10.71 13.62 -5.52
CA VAL A 291 -10.48 12.22 -5.10
C VAL A 291 -9.99 12.14 -3.66
N GLU A 292 -9.04 13.00 -3.30
CA GLU A 292 -8.50 13.07 -1.93
C GLU A 292 -9.56 13.55 -0.93
N ALA A 293 -10.31 14.60 -1.26
CA ALA A 293 -11.37 15.13 -0.42
C ALA A 293 -12.48 14.09 -0.15
N VAL A 294 -12.89 13.36 -1.19
CA VAL A 294 -13.88 12.26 -1.07
C VAL A 294 -13.35 11.15 -0.17
N ASN A 295 -12.09 10.74 -0.34
CA ASN A 295 -11.51 9.68 0.49
C ASN A 295 -11.37 10.11 1.96
N TYR A 296 -10.99 11.35 2.21
CA TYR A 296 -10.94 11.90 3.57
C TYR A 296 -12.31 11.83 4.25
N ALA A 297 -13.35 12.33 3.60
CA ALA A 297 -14.72 12.26 4.12
C ALA A 297 -15.18 10.81 4.32
N GLN A 298 -14.83 9.91 3.39
CA GLN A 298 -15.24 8.50 3.45
C GLN A 298 -14.68 7.76 4.66
N LYS A 299 -13.50 8.11 5.14
CA LYS A 299 -12.92 7.49 6.35
C LYS A 299 -13.74 7.76 7.63
N HIS A 300 -14.55 8.81 7.65
CA HIS A 300 -15.41 9.17 8.78
C HIS A 300 -16.83 8.56 8.71
N VAL A 301 -17.24 8.04 7.55
CA VAL A 301 -18.62 7.57 7.32
C VAL A 301 -19.03 6.46 8.29
N LEU A 302 -18.11 5.56 8.64
CA LEU A 302 -18.42 4.49 9.58
C LEU A 302 -18.65 5.02 11.01
N PHE A 303 -17.85 6.00 11.43
CA PHE A 303 -18.07 6.71 12.69
C PHE A 303 -19.42 7.45 12.69
N ASP A 304 -19.77 8.14 11.60
CA ASP A 304 -21.04 8.86 11.51
C ASP A 304 -22.23 7.92 11.67
N LYS A 305 -22.17 6.71 11.07
CA LYS A 305 -23.21 5.68 11.23
C LYS A 305 -23.32 5.19 12.67
N ILE A 306 -22.19 4.93 13.34
CA ILE A 306 -22.15 4.51 14.75
C ILE A 306 -22.67 5.64 15.66
N SER A 307 -22.24 6.87 15.44
CA SER A 307 -22.68 8.05 16.20
C SER A 307 -24.18 8.26 16.06
N HIS A 308 -24.70 8.17 14.84
CA HIS A 308 -26.15 8.27 14.61
C HIS A 308 -26.94 7.17 15.33
N PHE A 309 -26.47 5.93 15.30
CA PHE A 309 -27.09 4.80 16.00
C PHE A 309 -27.23 5.06 17.51
N PHE A 310 -26.22 5.65 18.12
CA PHE A 310 -26.22 6.03 19.53
C PHE A 310 -26.79 7.44 19.79
N GLN A 311 -27.38 8.09 18.80
CA GLN A 311 -27.94 9.45 18.90
C GLN A 311 -26.92 10.47 19.44
N GLY A 312 -25.64 10.33 19.03
CA GLY A 312 -24.53 11.17 19.46
C GLY A 312 -23.97 10.85 20.85
N ASN A 313 -24.56 9.92 21.59
CA ASN A 313 -24.11 9.57 22.95
C ASN A 313 -23.21 8.33 22.92
N LEU A 314 -21.93 8.54 22.69
CA LEU A 314 -20.89 7.49 22.63
C LEU A 314 -20.09 7.36 23.92
N ASN A 315 -20.32 8.26 24.91
CA ASN A 315 -19.57 8.22 26.16
C ASN A 315 -19.79 6.89 26.90
N GLY A 316 -18.69 6.19 27.21
CA GLY A 316 -18.70 4.90 27.89
C GLY A 316 -19.15 3.72 27.00
N LYS A 317 -19.38 3.92 25.70
CA LYS A 317 -19.65 2.83 24.76
C LYS A 317 -18.38 2.06 24.42
N VAL A 318 -18.53 0.77 24.17
CA VAL A 318 -17.44 -0.11 23.76
C VAL A 318 -17.73 -0.62 22.36
N VAL A 319 -16.86 -0.35 21.43
CA VAL A 319 -16.97 -0.82 20.04
C VAL A 319 -15.96 -1.95 19.80
N ALA A 320 -16.45 -3.12 19.41
CA ALA A 320 -15.60 -4.17 18.87
C ALA A 320 -15.17 -3.78 17.47
N LEU A 321 -13.88 -3.88 17.18
CA LEU A 321 -13.33 -3.55 15.86
C LEU A 321 -12.59 -4.75 15.28
N TRP A 322 -13.05 -5.24 14.14
CA TRP A 322 -12.39 -6.26 13.36
C TRP A 322 -11.67 -5.64 12.17
N GLY A 323 -10.37 -5.85 12.10
CA GLY A 323 -9.53 -5.33 11.04
C GLY A 323 -8.93 -3.96 11.36
N LEU A 324 -7.59 -3.94 11.44
CA LEU A 324 -6.76 -2.77 11.75
C LEU A 324 -5.89 -2.39 10.56
N ALA A 325 -5.32 -3.37 9.84
CA ALA A 325 -4.59 -3.14 8.60
C ALA A 325 -5.47 -2.47 7.54
N PHE A 326 -4.85 -1.68 6.66
CA PHE A 326 -5.60 -0.96 5.62
C PHE A 326 -6.27 -1.89 4.59
N LYS A 327 -5.79 -3.13 4.45
CA LYS A 327 -6.34 -4.22 3.63
C LYS A 327 -5.89 -5.58 4.15
N PRO A 328 -6.46 -6.72 3.66
CA PRO A 328 -5.98 -8.05 4.03
C PRO A 328 -4.56 -8.36 3.56
N ASN A 329 -3.93 -9.33 4.22
CA ASN A 329 -2.62 -9.90 3.91
C ASN A 329 -1.44 -8.91 4.05
N THR A 330 -1.59 -7.93 4.92
CA THR A 330 -0.52 -7.02 5.33
C THR A 330 -0.72 -6.60 6.78
N ASP A 331 0.35 -6.15 7.43
CA ASP A 331 0.34 -5.52 8.75
C ASP A 331 0.34 -3.98 8.67
N ASP A 332 0.35 -3.42 7.45
CA ASP A 332 0.45 -1.98 7.22
C ASP A 332 -0.81 -1.23 7.66
N MET A 333 -0.61 -0.28 8.58
CA MET A 333 -1.67 0.57 9.11
C MET A 333 -1.58 2.03 8.65
N ARG A 334 -0.66 2.35 7.75
CA ARG A 334 -0.51 3.73 7.24
C ARG A 334 -1.80 4.17 6.56
N GLU A 335 -2.31 5.32 6.97
CA GLU A 335 -3.56 5.87 6.44
C GLU A 335 -4.77 4.91 6.49
N ALA A 336 -4.74 3.88 7.34
CA ALA A 336 -5.83 2.93 7.47
C ALA A 336 -7.11 3.59 8.02
N SER A 337 -8.26 3.23 7.46
CA SER A 337 -9.57 3.73 7.89
C SER A 337 -9.89 3.34 9.34
N SER A 338 -9.35 2.23 9.83
CA SER A 338 -9.45 1.81 11.22
C SER A 338 -8.86 2.84 12.19
N ARG A 339 -7.76 3.50 11.83
CA ARG A 339 -7.14 4.55 12.64
C ARG A 339 -8.07 5.74 12.81
N THR A 340 -8.62 6.23 11.69
CA THR A 340 -9.60 7.33 11.71
C THR A 340 -10.81 6.96 12.58
N LEU A 341 -11.34 5.76 12.41
CA LEU A 341 -12.49 5.30 13.22
C LEU A 341 -12.14 5.24 14.71
N MET A 342 -11.03 4.64 15.10
CA MET A 342 -10.61 4.58 16.51
C MET A 342 -10.44 5.96 17.12
N GLU A 343 -9.75 6.86 16.42
CA GLU A 343 -9.50 8.23 16.89
C GLU A 343 -10.79 9.03 17.04
N ASP A 344 -11.73 8.89 16.12
CA ASP A 344 -13.05 9.54 16.22
C ASP A 344 -13.88 8.97 17.37
N LEU A 345 -13.88 7.65 17.58
CA LEU A 345 -14.55 6.99 18.69
C LEU A 345 -13.99 7.46 20.05
N TRP A 346 -12.67 7.54 20.18
CA TRP A 346 -12.03 8.03 21.41
C TRP A 346 -12.36 9.50 21.70
N LYS A 347 -12.34 10.36 20.69
CA LYS A 347 -12.77 11.76 20.82
C LYS A 347 -14.21 11.89 21.31
N ALA A 348 -15.06 10.95 20.94
CA ALA A 348 -16.46 10.91 21.36
C ALA A 348 -16.70 10.20 22.72
N GLY A 349 -15.63 9.72 23.39
CA GLY A 349 -15.69 9.09 24.70
C GLY A 349 -15.96 7.58 24.69
N ALA A 350 -15.92 6.94 23.52
CA ALA A 350 -15.99 5.49 23.38
C ALA A 350 -14.63 4.82 23.55
N THR A 351 -14.64 3.52 23.81
CA THR A 351 -13.45 2.66 23.82
C THR A 351 -13.56 1.60 22.75
N VAL A 352 -12.43 1.05 22.33
CA VAL A 352 -12.34 0.06 21.25
C VAL A 352 -11.68 -1.22 21.75
N GLN A 353 -12.31 -2.36 21.47
CA GLN A 353 -11.74 -3.70 21.61
C GLN A 353 -11.43 -4.22 20.20
N ALA A 354 -10.15 -4.31 19.84
CA ALA A 354 -9.74 -4.57 18.47
C ALA A 354 -9.07 -5.92 18.28
N PHE A 355 -9.29 -6.49 17.10
CA PHE A 355 -8.58 -7.68 16.62
C PHE A 355 -8.22 -7.53 15.14
N ASP A 356 -7.00 -7.92 14.80
CA ASP A 356 -6.51 -8.07 13.42
C ASP A 356 -5.56 -9.28 13.38
N PRO A 357 -5.57 -10.11 12.33
CA PRO A 357 -4.69 -11.26 12.22
C PRO A 357 -3.19 -10.92 12.22
N GLU A 358 -2.79 -9.76 11.65
CA GLU A 358 -1.38 -9.42 11.43
C GLU A 358 -0.96 -8.07 12.02
N ALA A 359 -1.88 -7.11 12.16
CA ALA A 359 -1.54 -5.72 12.52
C ALA A 359 -1.56 -5.42 14.02
N MET A 360 -1.61 -6.42 14.90
CA MET A 360 -1.67 -6.21 16.35
C MET A 360 -0.40 -5.57 16.91
N GLU A 361 0.77 -6.07 16.51
CA GLU A 361 2.07 -5.52 16.95
C GLU A 361 2.27 -4.10 16.43
N GLU A 362 1.91 -3.84 15.18
CA GLU A 362 1.99 -2.51 14.60
C GLU A 362 1.04 -1.53 15.29
N THR A 363 -0.15 -1.98 15.66
CA THR A 363 -1.11 -1.18 16.45
C THR A 363 -0.52 -0.83 17.82
N GLN A 364 0.06 -1.80 18.50
CA GLN A 364 0.74 -1.58 19.79
C GLN A 364 1.91 -0.60 19.65
N ARG A 365 2.67 -0.70 18.56
CA ARG A 365 3.78 0.23 18.27
C ARG A 365 3.29 1.67 18.06
N ILE A 366 2.17 1.85 17.37
CA ILE A 366 1.61 3.18 17.05
C ILE A 366 0.97 3.84 18.28
N TYR A 367 0.17 3.09 19.02
CA TYR A 367 -0.70 3.65 20.06
C TYR A 367 -0.23 3.38 21.50
N GLY A 368 0.72 2.45 21.69
CA GLY A 368 1.21 2.08 23.01
C GLY A 368 0.07 1.62 23.93
N ASP A 369 0.14 2.05 25.19
CA ASP A 369 -0.87 1.73 26.21
C ASP A 369 -2.02 2.76 26.21
N HIS A 370 -2.63 2.99 25.05
CA HIS A 370 -3.75 3.94 24.94
C HIS A 370 -4.95 3.47 25.74
N GLN A 371 -5.45 4.33 26.67
CA GLN A 371 -6.53 3.98 27.61
C GLN A 371 -7.85 3.57 26.93
N GLY A 372 -8.11 4.05 25.71
CA GLY A 372 -9.30 3.74 24.92
C GLY A 372 -9.18 2.49 24.04
N LEU A 373 -8.03 1.75 24.09
CA LEU A 373 -7.76 0.62 23.22
C LEU A 373 -7.43 -0.65 24.01
N THR A 374 -8.15 -1.73 23.69
CA THR A 374 -7.84 -3.08 24.15
C THR A 374 -7.57 -3.96 22.94
N LEU A 375 -6.38 -4.48 22.81
CA LEU A 375 -6.02 -5.46 21.78
C LEU A 375 -6.39 -6.87 22.25
N CYS A 376 -7.19 -7.56 21.46
CA CYS A 376 -7.76 -8.87 21.82
C CYS A 376 -7.07 -9.99 21.06
N GLY A 377 -6.86 -11.16 21.69
CA GLY A 377 -6.16 -12.27 21.04
C GLY A 377 -6.97 -13.01 19.99
N THR A 378 -8.31 -12.83 19.96
CA THR A 378 -9.21 -13.38 18.92
C THR A 378 -10.33 -12.41 18.60
N LYS A 379 -10.96 -12.61 17.42
CA LYS A 379 -12.10 -11.79 17.00
C LYS A 379 -13.31 -11.96 17.94
N GLU A 380 -13.50 -13.14 18.53
CA GLU A 380 -14.54 -13.41 19.51
C GLU A 380 -14.31 -12.70 20.85
N GLN A 381 -13.04 -12.62 21.28
CA GLN A 381 -12.68 -11.86 22.50
C GLN A 381 -13.00 -10.37 22.34
N ALA A 382 -12.81 -9.83 21.13
CA ALA A 382 -13.14 -8.43 20.83
C ALA A 382 -14.63 -8.11 21.00
N LEU A 383 -15.53 -9.09 20.80
CA LEU A 383 -16.98 -8.92 20.97
C LEU A 383 -17.42 -8.87 22.44
N LYS A 384 -16.61 -9.41 23.34
CA LYS A 384 -17.02 -9.65 24.73
C LYS A 384 -17.29 -8.35 25.50
N GLY A 385 -18.56 -8.11 25.84
CA GLY A 385 -18.95 -6.89 26.53
C GLY A 385 -18.99 -5.64 25.66
N ALA A 386 -18.76 -5.77 24.36
CA ALA A 386 -18.91 -4.66 23.42
C ALA A 386 -20.38 -4.30 23.18
N ASP A 387 -20.63 -3.06 22.86
CA ASP A 387 -21.97 -2.58 22.51
C ASP A 387 -22.33 -2.98 21.07
N VAL A 388 -21.44 -2.75 20.12
CA VAL A 388 -21.60 -3.02 18.69
C VAL A 388 -20.31 -3.53 18.07
N LEU A 389 -20.39 -4.08 16.83
CA LEU A 389 -19.25 -4.49 16.03
C LEU A 389 -19.04 -3.57 14.83
N ALA A 390 -17.81 -3.11 14.61
CA ALA A 390 -17.37 -2.43 13.39
C ALA A 390 -16.34 -3.28 12.65
N ILE A 391 -16.34 -3.24 11.31
CA ILE A 391 -15.40 -3.98 10.44
C ILE A 391 -14.75 -2.99 9.47
N CYS A 392 -13.42 -2.89 9.51
CA CYS A 392 -12.64 -2.01 8.63
C CYS A 392 -11.79 -2.72 7.58
N THR A 393 -11.52 -4.02 7.75
CA THR A 393 -10.68 -4.80 6.85
C THR A 393 -11.33 -6.14 6.53
N GLU A 394 -11.36 -6.49 5.25
CA GLU A 394 -12.05 -7.68 4.73
C GLU A 394 -11.21 -8.95 4.81
N TRP A 395 -10.61 -9.24 5.96
CA TRP A 395 -9.87 -10.48 6.18
C TRP A 395 -10.70 -11.72 5.88
N LYS A 396 -10.05 -12.73 5.31
CA LYS A 396 -10.74 -13.98 4.92
C LYS A 396 -11.50 -14.62 6.10
N GLU A 397 -10.93 -14.60 7.29
CA GLU A 397 -11.54 -15.16 8.48
C GLU A 397 -12.77 -14.40 9.01
N PHE A 398 -13.01 -13.17 8.54
CA PHE A 398 -14.20 -12.40 8.88
C PHE A 398 -15.39 -12.67 7.95
N ARG A 399 -15.18 -13.39 6.84
CA ARG A 399 -16.23 -13.62 5.82
C ARG A 399 -17.31 -14.61 6.25
N SER A 400 -16.98 -15.56 7.12
CA SER A 400 -17.91 -16.57 7.60
C SER A 400 -17.77 -16.76 9.11
N PRO A 401 -18.12 -15.73 9.91
CA PRO A 401 -18.09 -15.82 11.36
C PRO A 401 -19.31 -16.61 11.86
N ASP A 402 -19.29 -16.97 13.14
CA ASP A 402 -20.48 -17.45 13.82
C ASP A 402 -21.39 -16.24 14.20
N PHE A 403 -22.45 -16.04 13.43
CA PHE A 403 -23.38 -14.93 13.63
C PHE A 403 -24.19 -15.05 14.92
N GLU A 404 -24.43 -16.26 15.45
CA GLU A 404 -25.09 -16.46 16.75
C GLU A 404 -24.20 -15.96 17.89
N VAL A 405 -22.91 -16.24 17.79
CA VAL A 405 -21.91 -15.70 18.75
C VAL A 405 -21.88 -14.17 18.71
N ILE A 406 -21.88 -13.57 17.51
CA ILE A 406 -21.91 -12.10 17.39
C ILE A 406 -23.19 -11.54 18.04
N ALA A 407 -24.35 -12.09 17.70
CA ALA A 407 -25.64 -11.62 18.20
C ALA A 407 -25.76 -11.74 19.72
N SER A 408 -25.24 -12.82 20.31
CA SER A 408 -25.32 -13.07 21.75
C SER A 408 -24.28 -12.30 22.56
N ALA A 409 -23.11 -11.98 21.99
CA ALA A 409 -22.03 -11.31 22.69
C ALA A 409 -22.20 -9.78 22.76
N LEU A 410 -22.83 -9.18 21.77
CA LEU A 410 -23.02 -7.72 21.71
C LEU A 410 -24.20 -7.28 22.59
N LYS A 411 -24.03 -6.17 23.31
CA LYS A 411 -25.13 -5.56 24.10
C LYS A 411 -26.26 -5.04 23.20
N GLN A 412 -25.88 -4.53 22.03
CA GLN A 412 -26.80 -4.12 20.98
C GLN A 412 -26.38 -4.86 19.70
N PRO A 413 -27.16 -5.83 19.21
CA PRO A 413 -26.73 -6.71 18.10
C PRO A 413 -26.76 -5.95 16.77
N ALA A 414 -25.78 -5.05 16.57
CA ALA A 414 -25.59 -4.25 15.38
C ALA A 414 -24.16 -4.38 14.85
N VAL A 415 -24.05 -4.50 13.53
CA VAL A 415 -22.80 -4.63 12.79
C VAL A 415 -22.66 -3.46 11.81
N PHE A 416 -21.56 -2.72 11.94
CA PHE A 416 -21.18 -1.62 11.06
C PHE A 416 -20.05 -2.11 10.14
N ASP A 417 -20.41 -2.45 8.92
CA ASP A 417 -19.49 -3.10 7.98
C ASP A 417 -18.96 -2.12 6.93
N GLY A 418 -17.71 -1.72 7.10
CA GLY A 418 -17.01 -0.82 6.20
C GLY A 418 -16.52 -1.47 4.90
N ARG A 419 -16.76 -2.78 4.70
CA ARG A 419 -16.27 -3.53 3.53
C ARG A 419 -17.34 -4.35 2.81
N ASN A 420 -18.58 -4.25 3.25
CA ASN A 420 -19.73 -4.95 2.64
C ASN A 420 -19.52 -6.46 2.52
N LEU A 421 -19.06 -7.09 3.62
CA LEU A 421 -18.74 -8.52 3.65
C LEU A 421 -19.97 -9.43 3.59
N TYR A 422 -21.12 -8.94 4.09
CA TYR A 422 -22.28 -9.77 4.34
C TYR A 422 -23.50 -9.32 3.53
N GLU A 423 -24.44 -10.25 3.35
CA GLU A 423 -25.76 -9.93 2.81
C GLU A 423 -26.72 -9.51 3.95
N PRO A 424 -27.44 -8.40 3.80
CA PRO A 424 -28.34 -7.88 4.85
C PRO A 424 -29.38 -8.90 5.36
N GLU A 425 -29.96 -9.65 4.43
CA GLU A 425 -30.98 -10.66 4.76
C GLU A 425 -30.41 -11.83 5.59
N MET A 426 -29.13 -12.13 5.40
CA MET A 426 -28.44 -13.16 6.18
C MET A 426 -28.31 -12.74 7.65
N LEU A 427 -27.83 -11.51 7.90
CA LEU A 427 -27.69 -11.00 9.27
C LEU A 427 -29.02 -10.85 9.98
N ALA A 428 -30.06 -10.42 9.27
CA ALA A 428 -31.40 -10.28 9.81
C ALA A 428 -31.97 -11.62 10.38
N ARG A 429 -31.61 -12.77 9.80
CA ARG A 429 -32.01 -14.11 10.30
C ARG A 429 -31.43 -14.41 11.69
N TYR A 430 -30.32 -13.80 12.06
CA TYR A 430 -29.67 -13.92 13.36
C TYR A 430 -30.04 -12.80 14.33
N GLY A 431 -30.97 -11.94 13.95
CA GLY A 431 -31.39 -10.80 14.76
C GLY A 431 -30.37 -9.65 14.83
N LEU A 432 -29.43 -9.62 13.88
CA LEU A 432 -28.41 -8.59 13.75
C LEU A 432 -28.91 -7.45 12.87
N THR A 433 -28.83 -6.23 13.37
CA THR A 433 -29.01 -5.01 12.57
C THR A 433 -27.72 -4.75 11.78
N TYR A 434 -27.83 -4.51 10.48
CA TYR A 434 -26.68 -4.40 9.60
C TYR A 434 -26.58 -3.05 8.91
N TYR A 435 -25.46 -2.37 9.11
CA TYR A 435 -25.15 -1.08 8.52
C TYR A 435 -23.94 -1.22 7.60
N ALA A 436 -24.20 -1.30 6.30
CA ALA A 436 -23.17 -1.39 5.26
C ALA A 436 -22.89 -0.02 4.61
N ILE A 437 -21.96 0.02 3.66
CA ILE A 437 -21.66 1.19 2.85
C ILE A 437 -22.49 1.14 1.56
N GLY A 438 -23.33 2.14 1.33
CA GLY A 438 -24.13 2.25 0.11
C GLY A 438 -25.20 1.18 -0.06
N ARG A 439 -25.49 0.41 0.96
CA ARG A 439 -26.49 -0.65 0.94
C ARG A 439 -27.58 -0.39 1.97
N GLY A 440 -28.76 -0.69 1.58
CA GLY A 440 -29.86 -0.69 2.51
C GLY A 440 -30.87 0.41 2.21
N ARG A 441 -32.11 -0.02 2.26
CA ARG A 441 -33.26 0.89 2.36
C ARG A 441 -33.22 1.49 3.74
N ASN A 442 -32.50 2.60 3.84
CA ASN A 442 -32.61 3.61 4.88
C ASN A 442 -33.05 3.17 6.27
N GLN A 443 -32.08 2.83 7.07
CA GLN A 443 -32.29 2.92 8.52
C GLN A 443 -32.00 4.34 9.06
N PHE A 444 -31.52 5.27 8.19
CA PHE A 444 -31.14 6.63 8.58
C PHE A 444 -32.06 7.75 8.06
N HIS A 445 -33.08 7.44 7.29
CA HIS A 445 -33.98 8.45 6.73
C HIS A 445 -35.43 8.22 7.15
N SER A 446 -35.70 8.06 8.45
CA SER A 446 -37.02 8.24 8.96
C SER A 446 -37.01 9.40 9.95
N ALA A 447 -37.37 10.54 9.47
CA ALA A 447 -37.90 11.68 10.15
C ALA A 447 -37.30 12.97 9.58
N GLY A 448 -37.91 13.49 8.55
CA GLY A 448 -37.95 14.88 8.20
C GLY A 448 -39.38 15.22 7.95
#